data_7d8dc192cc0b98951ebf9c389628f8c2
#
_entry.id   7d8dc192cc0b98951ebf9c389628f8c2
#
_cell.length_a   1.000
_cell.length_b   1.000
_cell.length_c   1.000
_cell.angle_alpha   90.00
_cell.angle_beta   90.00
_cell.angle_gamma   90.00
#
_symmetry.space_group_name_H-M   'P 1'
#
loop_
_entity.id
_entity.type
_entity.pdbx_description
1 polymer ?
#
loop_
_entity_poly.entity_id
_entity_poly.type
_entity_poly.pdbx_seq_one_letter_code
_entity_poly.pdbx_strand_id
1 'polypeptide(L)'
;MGFLTDILSRTLFRRANRDIDHLLEDACAGKPVSEAKPNPKSGVLSMDGPTLSYASPDYGNWQIPVSEIIAFGEYTTDNGPHIDDWFMVFVTKDFNWVEASNYCAGSDAVRNELARQWGVESLHGKLWGHTDFASRVIWPLALADQPLFEFVERPQSIGQKIKSFGIGLIDKDLTQQVKTQLQAAPTR
;
A
#
# COMPACT_ATOMS: atom_id res chain seq x y z
N MET A 1 -36.82 -20.91 9.77
CA MET A 1 -35.32 -20.82 9.81
C MET A 1 -34.75 -19.45 9.50
N GLY A 2 -35.54 -18.36 9.51
CA GLY A 2 -35.09 -17.02 9.11
C GLY A 2 -34.74 -16.04 10.26
N PHE A 3 -35.07 -16.37 11.50
CA PHE A 3 -34.96 -15.39 12.60
C PHE A 3 -33.56 -15.30 13.23
N LEU A 4 -32.79 -16.37 13.22
CA LEU A 4 -31.44 -16.42 13.80
C LEU A 4 -30.37 -15.78 12.87
N THR A 5 -30.55 -15.88 11.57
CA THR A 5 -29.66 -15.25 10.58
C THR A 5 -29.80 -13.72 10.58
N ASP A 6 -30.99 -13.19 10.85
CA ASP A 6 -31.23 -11.74 10.86
C ASP A 6 -30.66 -11.07 12.12
N ILE A 7 -30.65 -11.77 13.27
CA ILE A 7 -30.05 -11.25 14.51
C ILE A 7 -28.51 -11.26 14.43
N LEU A 8 -27.92 -12.29 13.85
CA LEU A 8 -26.47 -12.38 13.69
C LEU A 8 -25.94 -11.34 12.69
N SER A 9 -26.64 -11.11 11.58
CA SER A 9 -26.26 -10.08 10.62
C SER A 9 -26.33 -8.67 11.22
N ARG A 10 -27.41 -8.35 11.96
CA ARG A 10 -27.55 -7.02 12.61
C ARG A 10 -26.54 -6.78 13.71
N THR A 11 -26.09 -7.82 14.41
CA THR A 11 -25.09 -7.70 15.49
C THR A 11 -23.68 -7.51 14.91
N LEU A 12 -23.35 -8.21 13.83
CA LEU A 12 -22.09 -8.05 13.10
C LEU A 12 -22.00 -6.68 12.42
N PHE A 13 -23.07 -6.21 11.77
CA PHE A 13 -23.14 -4.87 11.17
C PHE A 13 -23.03 -3.76 12.21
N ARG A 14 -23.63 -3.88 13.39
CA ARG A 14 -23.51 -2.88 14.48
C ARG A 14 -22.12 -2.87 15.11
N ARG A 15 -21.38 -3.98 15.08
CA ARG A 15 -20.00 -4.03 15.59
C ARG A 15 -19.04 -3.41 14.59
N ALA A 16 -19.19 -3.75 13.30
CA ALA A 16 -18.42 -3.14 12.22
C ALA A 16 -18.63 -1.61 12.13
N ASN A 17 -19.87 -1.13 12.24
CA ASN A 17 -20.14 0.31 12.24
C ASN A 17 -19.54 1.03 13.44
N ARG A 18 -19.53 0.46 14.64
CA ARG A 18 -18.89 1.07 15.80
C ARG A 18 -17.37 1.19 15.65
N ASP A 19 -16.76 0.18 15.06
CA ASP A 19 -15.30 0.21 14.79
C ASP A 19 -14.97 1.26 13.71
N ILE A 20 -15.85 1.44 12.71
CA ILE A 20 -15.72 2.48 11.67
C ILE A 20 -15.96 3.87 12.27
N ASP A 21 -16.96 4.06 13.13
CA ASP A 21 -17.25 5.34 13.77
C ASP A 21 -16.08 5.79 14.67
N HIS A 22 -15.46 4.87 15.42
CA HIS A 22 -14.26 5.16 16.21
C HIS A 22 -13.04 5.50 15.33
N LEU A 23 -12.86 4.81 14.21
CA LEU A 23 -11.79 5.13 13.26
C LEU A 23 -11.99 6.49 12.59
N LEU A 24 -13.24 6.86 12.30
CA LEU A 24 -13.59 8.17 11.75
C LEU A 24 -13.42 9.30 12.79
N GLU A 25 -13.77 9.06 14.05
CA GLU A 25 -13.55 10.01 15.15
C GLU A 25 -12.05 10.24 15.40
N ASP A 26 -11.23 9.19 15.38
CA ASP A 26 -9.78 9.29 15.53
C ASP A 26 -9.11 9.98 14.33
N ALA A 27 -9.58 9.73 13.11
CA ALA A 27 -9.11 10.42 11.91
C ALA A 27 -9.47 11.93 11.93
N CYS A 28 -10.67 12.30 12.39
CA CYS A 28 -11.08 13.69 12.56
C CYS A 28 -10.33 14.40 13.71
N ALA A 29 -9.82 13.65 14.69
CA ALA A 29 -9.04 14.18 15.81
C ALA A 29 -7.57 14.44 15.45
N GLY A 30 -7.15 14.20 14.19
CA GLY A 30 -5.77 14.40 13.74
C GLY A 30 -4.76 13.44 14.37
N LYS A 31 -5.21 12.34 14.96
CA LYS A 31 -4.32 11.31 15.46
C LYS A 31 -3.67 10.58 14.27
N PRO A 32 -2.36 10.32 14.30
CA PRO A 32 -1.71 9.56 13.25
C PRO A 32 -2.35 8.16 13.16
N VAL A 33 -2.60 7.71 11.94
CA VAL A 33 -3.16 6.37 11.60
C VAL A 33 -2.32 5.20 12.17
N SER A 34 -1.17 5.50 12.75
CA SER A 34 -0.22 4.56 13.36
C SER A 34 -0.73 3.78 14.59
N GLU A 35 -1.89 4.14 15.14
CA GLU A 35 -2.46 3.42 16.29
C GLU A 35 -3.34 2.21 15.91
N ALA A 36 -3.62 1.98 14.63
CA ALA A 36 -4.25 0.74 14.19
C ALA A 36 -3.31 -0.43 14.52
N LYS A 37 -3.77 -1.37 15.35
CA LYS A 37 -2.97 -2.56 15.70
C LYS A 37 -2.54 -3.25 14.40
N PRO A 38 -1.23 -3.49 14.20
CA PRO A 38 -0.75 -4.15 13.01
C PRO A 38 -1.50 -5.48 12.80
N ASN A 39 -2.02 -5.70 11.60
CA ASN A 39 -2.59 -6.99 11.26
C ASN A 39 -1.44 -7.98 11.07
N PRO A 40 -1.38 -9.10 11.82
CA PRO A 40 -0.30 -10.09 11.67
C PRO A 40 -0.15 -10.64 10.25
N LYS A 41 -1.23 -10.65 9.47
CA LYS A 41 -1.23 -11.10 8.06
C LYS A 41 -0.58 -10.08 7.12
N SER A 42 -0.66 -8.80 7.46
CA SER A 42 -0.02 -7.72 6.69
C SER A 42 1.51 -7.74 6.78
N GLY A 43 2.07 -8.55 7.68
CA GLY A 43 3.50 -8.79 7.78
C GLY A 43 4.28 -7.78 8.61
N VAL A 44 5.59 -7.80 8.41
CA VAL A 44 6.57 -6.95 9.11
C VAL A 44 7.50 -6.31 8.08
N LEU A 45 7.62 -5.00 8.15
CA LEU A 45 8.61 -4.21 7.40
C LEU A 45 9.71 -3.78 8.39
N SER A 46 10.95 -4.00 8.02
CA SER A 46 12.10 -3.67 8.87
C SER A 46 13.26 -3.16 8.05
N MET A 47 14.14 -2.39 8.70
CA MET A 47 15.40 -1.94 8.14
C MET A 47 16.54 -2.34 9.05
N ASP A 48 17.54 -3.03 8.48
CA ASP A 48 18.78 -3.39 9.14
C ASP A 48 19.97 -2.79 8.36
N GLY A 49 20.52 -1.74 8.94
CA GLY A 49 21.55 -0.94 8.26
C GLY A 49 21.07 -0.44 6.90
N PRO A 50 21.76 -0.79 5.79
CA PRO A 50 21.41 -0.35 4.44
C PRO A 50 20.33 -1.22 3.77
N THR A 51 19.80 -2.24 4.44
CA THR A 51 18.89 -3.22 3.85
C THR A 51 17.47 -3.04 4.36
N LEU A 52 16.53 -2.89 3.44
CA LEU A 52 15.10 -2.90 3.69
C LEU A 52 14.55 -4.30 3.44
N SER A 53 13.77 -4.82 4.38
CA SER A 53 13.21 -6.18 4.34
C SER A 53 11.74 -6.19 4.68
N TYR A 54 10.98 -7.00 3.97
CA TYR A 54 9.57 -7.25 4.23
C TYR A 54 9.29 -8.74 4.28
N ALA A 55 8.49 -9.17 5.23
CA ALA A 55 8.04 -10.54 5.37
C ALA A 55 6.55 -10.59 5.72
N SER A 56 5.75 -11.26 4.89
CA SER A 56 4.32 -11.41 5.10
C SER A 56 3.85 -12.80 4.67
N PRO A 57 2.96 -13.45 5.43
CA PRO A 57 2.33 -14.71 5.01
C PRO A 57 1.52 -14.58 3.73
N ASP A 58 0.85 -13.45 3.51
CA ASP A 58 -0.11 -13.25 2.43
C ASP A 58 0.50 -12.52 1.22
N TYR A 59 1.53 -11.65 1.44
CA TYR A 59 2.10 -10.77 0.40
C TYR A 59 3.55 -11.12 0.03
N GLY A 60 4.08 -12.21 0.59
CA GLY A 60 5.42 -12.71 0.28
C GLY A 60 6.55 -12.00 1.03
N ASN A 61 7.79 -12.35 0.65
CA ASN A 61 9.00 -11.87 1.31
C ASN A 61 9.95 -11.27 0.28
N TRP A 62 10.61 -10.16 0.65
CA TRP A 62 11.65 -9.57 -0.17
C TRP A 62 12.67 -8.79 0.67
N GLN A 63 13.83 -8.55 0.07
CA GLN A 63 14.89 -7.69 0.61
C GLN A 63 15.50 -6.88 -0.51
N ILE A 64 15.75 -5.59 -0.26
CA ILE A 64 16.42 -4.69 -1.19
C ILE A 64 17.39 -3.74 -0.45
N PRO A 65 18.53 -3.37 -1.06
CA PRO A 65 19.34 -2.27 -0.55
C PRO A 65 18.59 -0.95 -0.68
N VAL A 66 18.63 -0.11 0.35
CA VAL A 66 18.00 1.23 0.32
C VAL A 66 18.60 2.09 -0.81
N SER A 67 19.88 1.88 -1.13
CA SER A 67 20.58 2.57 -2.23
C SER A 67 20.04 2.24 -3.63
N GLU A 68 19.29 1.15 -3.78
CA GLU A 68 18.65 0.78 -5.05
C GLU A 68 17.30 1.48 -5.25
N ILE A 69 16.72 2.07 -4.19
CA ILE A 69 15.42 2.73 -4.28
C ILE A 69 15.59 4.10 -4.95
N ILE A 70 14.87 4.30 -6.04
CA ILE A 70 14.84 5.56 -6.80
C ILE A 70 13.51 6.32 -6.67
N ALA A 71 12.43 5.61 -6.25
CA ALA A 71 11.17 6.26 -5.88
C ALA A 71 10.45 5.47 -4.80
N PHE A 72 9.68 6.20 -4.01
CA PHE A 72 8.76 5.67 -3.00
C PHE A 72 7.38 6.25 -3.26
N GLY A 73 6.38 5.40 -3.18
CA GLY A 73 5.00 5.79 -3.39
C GLY A 73 4.01 4.91 -2.67
N GLU A 74 2.76 5.09 -2.99
CA GLU A 74 1.66 4.30 -2.46
C GLU A 74 0.60 4.04 -3.51
N TYR A 75 -0.20 3.01 -3.30
CA TYR A 75 -1.42 2.78 -4.06
C TYR A 75 -2.49 2.11 -3.21
N THR A 76 -3.73 2.23 -3.67
CA THR A 76 -4.90 1.56 -3.10
C THR A 76 -5.55 0.65 -4.12
N THR A 77 -6.31 -0.32 -3.60
CA THR A 77 -7.18 -1.21 -4.37
C THR A 77 -8.62 -1.08 -3.89
N ASP A 78 -9.55 -1.73 -4.59
CA ASP A 78 -10.96 -1.79 -4.21
C ASP A 78 -11.29 -2.97 -3.26
N ASN A 79 -10.28 -3.60 -2.68
CA ASN A 79 -10.43 -4.81 -1.86
C ASN A 79 -10.86 -4.56 -0.41
N GLY A 80 -10.79 -3.32 0.07
CA GLY A 80 -11.19 -2.98 1.44
C GLY A 80 -12.68 -3.25 1.72
N PRO A 81 -13.08 -3.45 2.95
CA PRO A 81 -12.34 -3.46 4.21
C PRO A 81 -11.89 -4.85 4.69
N HIS A 82 -11.97 -5.90 3.86
CA HIS A 82 -11.79 -7.29 4.30
C HIS A 82 -10.35 -7.80 4.16
N ILE A 83 -9.59 -7.22 3.24
CA ILE A 83 -8.17 -7.49 3.02
C ILE A 83 -7.44 -6.16 2.87
N ASP A 84 -6.10 -6.19 3.00
CA ASP A 84 -5.30 -4.99 2.84
C ASP A 84 -5.53 -4.38 1.44
N ASP A 85 -5.82 -3.10 1.42
CA ASP A 85 -6.18 -2.33 0.25
C ASP A 85 -5.25 -1.13 0.01
N TRP A 86 -4.29 -0.91 0.90
CA TRP A 86 -3.37 0.21 0.86
C TRP A 86 -1.91 -0.26 1.02
N PHE A 87 -1.08 0.03 0.03
CA PHE A 87 0.28 -0.50 -0.08
C PHE A 87 1.32 0.60 -0.28
N MET A 88 2.48 0.41 0.33
CA MET A 88 3.73 1.11 0.02
C MET A 88 4.40 0.46 -1.18
N VAL A 89 5.06 1.28 -2.00
CA VAL A 89 5.80 0.85 -3.20
C VAL A 89 7.20 1.42 -3.15
N PHE A 90 8.19 0.56 -3.35
CA PHE A 90 9.60 0.93 -3.46
C PHE A 90 10.07 0.58 -4.88
N VAL A 91 10.28 1.60 -5.71
CA VAL A 91 10.75 1.45 -7.10
C VAL A 91 12.27 1.42 -7.10
N THR A 92 12.85 0.43 -7.78
CA THR A 92 14.29 0.21 -7.88
C THR A 92 14.88 0.75 -9.18
N LYS A 93 16.20 0.87 -9.26
CA LYS A 93 16.95 1.45 -10.41
C LYS A 93 16.68 0.76 -11.75
N ASP A 94 16.29 -0.50 -11.72
CA ASP A 94 15.90 -1.28 -12.91
C ASP A 94 14.43 -1.11 -13.28
N PHE A 95 13.71 -0.16 -12.65
CA PHE A 95 12.28 0.10 -12.83
C PHE A 95 11.37 -1.07 -12.43
N ASN A 96 11.90 -2.04 -11.71
CA ASN A 96 11.08 -2.97 -10.94
C ASN A 96 10.62 -2.32 -9.64
N TRP A 97 9.69 -2.97 -8.94
CA TRP A 97 9.25 -2.50 -7.63
C TRP A 97 8.93 -3.67 -6.71
N VAL A 98 8.99 -3.39 -5.43
CA VAL A 98 8.50 -4.25 -4.37
C VAL A 98 7.45 -3.52 -3.55
N GLU A 99 6.57 -4.27 -2.90
CA GLU A 99 5.40 -3.75 -2.21
C GLU A 99 5.35 -4.26 -0.78
N ALA A 100 4.84 -3.42 0.12
CA ALA A 100 4.51 -3.80 1.49
C ALA A 100 3.17 -3.19 1.88
N SER A 101 2.38 -3.94 2.64
CA SER A 101 1.15 -3.40 3.20
C SER A 101 1.43 -2.21 4.12
N ASN A 102 0.65 -1.15 4.02
CA ASN A 102 0.72 -0.04 4.97
C ASN A 102 0.27 -0.43 6.39
N TYR A 103 -0.46 -1.54 6.52
CA TYR A 103 -0.92 -2.08 7.81
C TYR A 103 0.11 -3.01 8.47
N CYS A 104 1.28 -3.23 7.87
CA CYS A 104 2.32 -4.08 8.43
C CYS A 104 2.99 -3.44 9.66
N ALA A 105 3.50 -4.30 10.55
CA ALA A 105 4.31 -3.83 11.67
C ALA A 105 5.59 -3.16 11.16
N GLY A 106 6.01 -2.08 11.81
CA GLY A 106 7.27 -1.36 11.51
C GLY A 106 7.18 -0.36 10.35
N SER A 107 6.03 -0.21 9.68
CA SER A 107 5.86 0.72 8.57
C SER A 107 6.26 2.16 8.91
N ASP A 108 5.83 2.68 10.07
CA ASP A 108 6.13 4.06 10.48
C ASP A 108 7.61 4.24 10.84
N ALA A 109 8.20 3.26 11.54
CA ALA A 109 9.62 3.33 11.89
C ALA A 109 10.50 3.36 10.63
N VAL A 110 10.17 2.54 9.62
CA VAL A 110 10.87 2.53 8.33
C VAL A 110 10.67 3.84 7.57
N ARG A 111 9.44 4.38 7.49
CA ARG A 111 9.20 5.66 6.83
C ARG A 111 9.99 6.79 7.47
N ASN A 112 10.02 6.85 8.80
CA ASN A 112 10.78 7.87 9.53
C ASN A 112 12.29 7.77 9.26
N GLU A 113 12.82 6.56 9.23
CA GLU A 113 14.23 6.35 8.95
C GLU A 113 14.59 6.67 7.49
N LEU A 114 13.75 6.26 6.52
CA LEU A 114 13.93 6.64 5.12
C LEU A 114 13.80 8.16 4.91
N ALA A 115 12.85 8.82 5.57
CA ALA A 115 12.71 10.27 5.52
C ALA A 115 14.00 10.98 5.98
N ARG A 116 14.56 10.50 7.11
CA ARG A 116 15.84 11.00 7.64
C ARG A 116 16.99 10.80 6.65
N GLN A 117 17.10 9.61 6.03
CA GLN A 117 18.18 9.31 5.08
C GLN A 117 18.04 10.10 3.78
N TRP A 118 16.82 10.33 3.30
CA TRP A 118 16.56 11.07 2.07
C TRP A 118 16.47 12.58 2.27
N GLY A 119 16.56 13.06 3.52
CA GLY A 119 16.57 14.49 3.86
C GLY A 119 15.23 15.17 3.62
N VAL A 120 14.12 14.45 3.84
CA VAL A 120 12.75 14.96 3.73
C VAL A 120 12.07 14.96 5.09
N GLU A 121 11.08 15.84 5.27
CA GLU A 121 10.38 15.99 6.54
C GLU A 121 9.57 14.73 6.91
N SER A 122 8.88 14.16 5.93
CA SER A 122 8.07 12.97 6.14
C SER A 122 7.78 12.21 4.85
N LEU A 123 7.41 10.93 5.00
CA LEU A 123 6.97 10.05 3.91
C LEU A 123 5.55 9.54 4.17
N HIS A 124 4.66 10.41 4.64
CA HIS A 124 3.28 10.01 4.97
C HIS A 124 2.45 9.73 3.74
N GLY A 125 1.66 8.66 3.83
CA GLY A 125 0.63 8.33 2.86
C GLY A 125 -0.58 9.27 2.98
N LYS A 126 -1.32 9.44 1.88
CA LYS A 126 -2.55 10.24 1.80
C LYS A 126 -3.75 9.44 1.26
N LEU A 127 -3.49 8.21 0.77
CA LEU A 127 -4.53 7.40 0.12
C LEU A 127 -5.32 6.54 1.10
N TRP A 128 -5.10 6.66 2.40
CA TRP A 128 -5.89 5.95 3.39
C TRP A 128 -7.39 6.24 3.23
N GLY A 129 -8.21 5.18 3.25
CA GLY A 129 -9.66 5.28 3.09
C GLY A 129 -10.17 5.51 1.67
N HIS A 130 -9.29 5.52 0.66
CA HIS A 130 -9.73 5.46 -0.73
C HIS A 130 -10.32 4.08 -1.04
N THR A 131 -11.46 4.05 -1.72
CA THR A 131 -12.19 2.83 -2.11
C THR A 131 -11.94 2.42 -3.56
N ASP A 132 -11.19 3.24 -4.29
CA ASP A 132 -10.89 3.05 -5.71
C ASP A 132 -9.40 2.83 -5.93
N PHE A 133 -9.04 2.35 -7.13
CA PHE A 133 -7.65 2.27 -7.55
C PHE A 133 -7.07 3.67 -7.70
N ALA A 134 -6.16 4.00 -6.82
CA ALA A 134 -5.40 5.23 -6.86
C ALA A 134 -3.93 4.93 -6.59
N SER A 135 -3.03 5.74 -7.13
CA SER A 135 -1.60 5.64 -6.84
C SER A 135 -0.95 7.01 -6.90
N ARG A 136 0.13 7.19 -6.12
CA ARG A 136 0.92 8.41 -6.18
C ARG A 136 2.37 8.18 -5.76
N VAL A 137 3.25 9.03 -6.29
CA VAL A 137 4.62 9.16 -5.81
C VAL A 137 4.64 10.01 -4.53
N ILE A 138 5.41 9.59 -3.54
CA ILE A 138 5.69 10.35 -2.32
C ILE A 138 7.10 10.96 -2.39
N TRP A 139 8.06 10.19 -2.88
CA TRP A 139 9.45 10.61 -3.07
C TRP A 139 9.97 10.05 -4.42
N PRO A 140 10.83 10.79 -5.16
CA PRO A 140 11.40 12.10 -4.86
C PRO A 140 10.36 13.24 -4.91
N LEU A 141 10.61 14.31 -4.16
CA LEU A 141 9.67 15.45 -4.03
C LEU A 141 9.34 16.12 -5.38
N ALA A 142 10.25 16.07 -6.34
CA ALA A 142 10.02 16.59 -7.69
C ALA A 142 8.89 15.85 -8.43
N LEU A 143 8.55 14.62 -8.03
CA LEU A 143 7.50 13.78 -8.59
C LEU A 143 6.30 13.63 -7.66
N ALA A 144 6.33 14.27 -6.48
CA ALA A 144 5.30 14.09 -5.47
C ALA A 144 3.89 14.34 -6.03
N ASP A 145 2.96 13.51 -5.59
CA ASP A 145 1.55 13.51 -5.98
C ASP A 145 1.26 13.16 -7.46
N GLN A 146 2.28 12.82 -8.28
CA GLN A 146 2.04 12.27 -9.62
C GLN A 146 1.56 10.81 -9.52
N PRO A 147 0.67 10.36 -10.42
CA PRO A 147 0.26 8.96 -10.49
C PRO A 147 1.47 8.05 -10.69
N LEU A 148 1.67 7.10 -9.76
CA LEU A 148 2.77 6.15 -9.82
C LEU A 148 2.50 5.06 -10.86
N PHE A 149 1.27 4.52 -10.86
CA PHE A 149 0.86 3.42 -11.72
C PHE A 149 -0.23 3.81 -12.70
N GLU A 150 -0.16 3.21 -13.88
CA GLU A 150 -1.28 3.03 -14.79
C GLU A 150 -1.88 1.64 -14.53
N PHE A 151 -3.19 1.60 -14.32
CA PHE A 151 -3.93 0.36 -14.13
C PHE A 151 -4.47 -0.10 -15.47
N VAL A 152 -3.98 -1.23 -15.96
CA VAL A 152 -4.33 -1.76 -17.29
C VAL A 152 -5.13 -3.05 -17.12
N GLU A 153 -6.35 -3.06 -17.65
CA GLU A 153 -7.09 -4.30 -17.81
C GLU A 153 -6.44 -5.16 -18.91
N ARG A 154 -5.73 -6.21 -18.52
CA ARG A 154 -5.24 -7.16 -19.52
C ARG A 154 -6.33 -8.15 -19.90
N PRO A 155 -6.52 -8.42 -21.20
CA PRO A 155 -7.43 -9.46 -21.66
C PRO A 155 -6.91 -10.82 -21.14
N GLN A 156 -7.68 -11.42 -20.24
CA GLN A 156 -7.33 -12.72 -19.66
C GLN A 156 -7.66 -13.83 -20.66
N SER A 157 -6.74 -14.79 -20.80
CA SER A 157 -7.05 -16.05 -21.48
C SER A 157 -8.11 -16.84 -20.68
N ILE A 158 -8.94 -17.65 -21.37
CA ILE A 158 -10.00 -18.45 -20.73
C ILE A 158 -9.46 -19.30 -19.56
N GLY A 159 -8.23 -19.82 -19.67
CA GLY A 159 -7.59 -20.60 -18.61
C GLY A 159 -7.18 -19.77 -17.36
N GLN A 160 -6.88 -18.48 -17.53
CA GLN A 160 -6.57 -17.57 -16.42
C GLN A 160 -7.84 -17.12 -15.69
N LYS A 161 -8.95 -16.90 -16.41
CA LYS A 161 -10.27 -16.59 -15.82
C LYS A 161 -10.76 -17.68 -14.87
N ILE A 162 -10.49 -18.95 -15.17
CA ILE A 162 -10.87 -20.08 -14.31
C ILE A 162 -10.03 -20.11 -13.03
N LYS A 163 -8.75 -19.73 -13.09
CA LYS A 163 -7.85 -19.69 -11.91
C LYS A 163 -8.10 -18.48 -11.00
N SER A 164 -8.54 -17.35 -11.55
CA SER A 164 -8.72 -16.10 -10.81
C SER A 164 -10.11 -15.94 -10.18
N PHE A 165 -11.01 -16.94 -10.28
CA PHE A 165 -12.37 -16.88 -9.75
C PHE A 165 -13.14 -15.60 -10.12
N GLY A 166 -12.89 -15.05 -11.32
CA GLY A 166 -13.59 -13.87 -11.82
C GLY A 166 -13.08 -12.53 -11.25
N ILE A 167 -12.06 -12.52 -10.40
CA ILE A 167 -11.37 -11.30 -10.00
C ILE A 167 -10.52 -10.87 -11.21
N GLY A 168 -10.88 -9.75 -11.85
CA GLY A 168 -10.07 -9.15 -12.89
C GLY A 168 -8.68 -8.88 -12.32
N LEU A 169 -7.65 -9.55 -12.84
CA LEU A 169 -6.28 -9.18 -12.52
C LEU A 169 -6.03 -7.82 -13.17
N ILE A 170 -6.14 -6.77 -12.39
CA ILE A 170 -5.68 -5.45 -12.80
C ILE A 170 -4.17 -5.48 -12.74
N ASP A 171 -3.56 -5.44 -13.91
CA ASP A 171 -2.14 -5.25 -14.03
C ASP A 171 -1.81 -3.77 -13.81
N LYS A 172 -0.73 -3.51 -13.12
CA LYS A 172 -0.22 -2.16 -12.91
C LYS A 172 1.17 -2.05 -13.54
N ASP A 173 1.43 -0.93 -14.16
CA ASP A 173 2.74 -0.57 -14.69
C ASP A 173 3.09 0.85 -14.26
N LEU A 174 4.37 1.15 -14.10
CA LEU A 174 4.79 2.52 -13.81
C LEU A 174 4.38 3.44 -14.96
N THR A 175 3.81 4.62 -14.63
CA THR A 175 3.44 5.59 -15.65
C THR A 175 4.65 6.01 -16.49
N GLN A 176 4.46 6.25 -17.78
CA GLN A 176 5.53 6.68 -18.66
C GLN A 176 6.16 8.01 -18.20
N GLN A 177 5.35 8.88 -17.60
CA GLN A 177 5.82 10.15 -17.03
C GLN A 177 6.82 9.92 -15.90
N VAL A 178 6.49 9.05 -14.95
CA VAL A 178 7.39 8.71 -13.82
C VAL A 178 8.66 8.06 -14.33
N LYS A 179 8.57 7.08 -15.25
CA LYS A 179 9.75 6.44 -15.87
C LYS A 179 10.70 7.47 -16.51
N THR A 180 10.17 8.36 -17.32
CA THR A 180 10.95 9.38 -18.04
C THR A 180 11.66 10.34 -17.07
N GLN A 181 10.97 10.79 -16.03
CA GLN A 181 11.51 11.75 -15.09
C GLN A 181 12.55 11.11 -14.16
N LEU A 182 12.35 9.85 -13.74
CA LEU A 182 13.34 9.11 -12.96
C LEU A 182 14.62 8.82 -13.77
N GLN A 183 14.50 8.57 -15.08
CA GLN A 183 15.67 8.41 -15.98
C GLN A 183 16.46 9.72 -16.17
N ALA A 184 15.77 10.86 -16.18
CA ALA A 184 16.39 12.16 -16.35
C ALA A 184 17.01 12.71 -15.05
N ALA A 185 16.64 12.14 -13.88
CA ALA A 185 17.18 12.58 -12.61
C ALA A 185 18.65 12.14 -12.46
N PRO A 186 19.57 13.03 -12.05
CA PRO A 186 20.96 12.64 -11.80
C PRO A 186 21.00 11.57 -10.71
N THR A 187 21.67 10.46 -10.99
CA THR A 187 21.94 9.39 -10.02
C THR A 187 22.70 9.99 -8.83
N ARG A 188 22.14 9.91 -7.63
CA ARG A 188 22.81 10.30 -6.39
C ARG A 188 23.88 9.31 -5.98
#